data_abef3cc84db17871a98eee16e4926e8b
#
_entry.id   abef3cc84db17871a98eee16e4926e8b
#
_cell.length_a   1.000
_cell.length_b   1.000
_cell.length_c   1.000
_cell.angle_alpha   90.00
_cell.angle_beta   90.00
_cell.angle_gamma   90.00
#
_symmetry.space_group_name_H-M   'P 1'
#
loop_
_entity.id
_entity.type
_entity.pdbx_description
1 polymer ?
#
loop_
_entity_poly.entity_id
_entity_poly.type
_entity_poly.pdbx_seq_one_letter_code
_entity_poly.pdbx_strand_id
1 'polypeptide(L)'
;FGFNALAPTAPTRPVPADVPEAGRLTRGPAFETPLTANHAFDGNDDWPMFRHDEKRSGTSRQEIPSGVAARWDVPLGGRLTSPVIAAGRVYVAQIDAHTLHALNQHDGTMAWSFIAGARIDSPPTLVAGRTLFGCADGWVYCLKADDGQLVWKYRVAPLDRRAMAF
;
A
#
# COMPACT_ATOMS: atom_id res chain seq x y z
N PHE A 1 3.11 -2.62 -25.03
CA PHE A 1 3.57 -3.71 -25.88
C PHE A 1 4.71 -4.41 -25.18
N GLY A 2 4.47 -5.63 -24.62
CA GLY A 2 5.50 -6.45 -24.02
C GLY A 2 6.11 -7.39 -25.05
N PHE A 3 7.44 -7.41 -25.16
CA PHE A 3 8.14 -8.43 -25.92
C PHE A 3 8.36 -9.64 -25.01
N ASN A 4 7.68 -10.75 -25.28
CA ASN A 4 7.99 -12.05 -24.69
C ASN A 4 9.01 -12.75 -25.60
N ALA A 5 10.29 -12.71 -25.24
CA ALA A 5 11.32 -13.51 -25.88
C ALA A 5 11.40 -14.87 -25.15
N LEU A 6 10.91 -15.92 -25.78
CA LEU A 6 11.10 -17.31 -25.32
C LEU A 6 12.39 -17.83 -25.96
N ALA A 7 13.43 -18.00 -25.16
CA ALA A 7 14.66 -18.63 -25.59
C ALA A 7 14.67 -20.10 -25.13
N PRO A 8 14.50 -21.10 -26.03
CA PRO A 8 14.45 -22.52 -25.66
C PRO A 8 15.76 -23.06 -25.07
N THR A 9 16.85 -22.30 -25.23
CA THR A 9 18.20 -22.64 -24.76
C THR A 9 18.75 -21.62 -23.77
N ALA A 10 17.89 -20.85 -23.10
CA ALA A 10 18.35 -19.93 -22.06
C ALA A 10 19.06 -20.71 -20.95
N PRO A 11 20.28 -20.33 -20.55
CA PRO A 11 20.95 -21.00 -19.45
C PRO A 11 20.09 -20.88 -18.20
N THR A 12 19.90 -22.00 -17.50
CA THR A 12 19.19 -22.02 -16.23
C THR A 12 19.94 -21.11 -15.27
N ARG A 13 19.37 -19.93 -15.00
CA ARG A 13 19.92 -19.06 -13.97
C ARG A 13 19.78 -19.79 -12.63
N PRO A 14 20.86 -19.99 -11.87
CA PRO A 14 20.72 -20.57 -10.53
C PRO A 14 19.74 -19.69 -9.75
N VAL A 15 18.71 -20.32 -9.16
CA VAL A 15 17.81 -19.62 -8.24
C VAL A 15 18.71 -19.09 -7.12
N PRO A 16 18.72 -17.79 -6.86
CA PRO A 16 19.51 -17.24 -5.76
C PRO A 16 19.14 -17.97 -4.47
N ALA A 17 20.16 -18.28 -3.67
CA ALA A 17 19.92 -18.86 -2.35
C ALA A 17 18.92 -18.01 -1.58
N ASP A 18 17.92 -18.65 -0.98
CA ASP A 18 16.91 -17.94 -0.20
C ASP A 18 17.59 -17.11 0.90
N VAL A 19 17.10 -15.88 1.07
CA VAL A 19 17.50 -15.06 2.22
C VAL A 19 17.08 -15.82 3.48
N PRO A 20 18.00 -16.04 4.44
CA PRO A 20 17.64 -16.69 5.68
C PRO A 20 16.44 -16.01 6.35
N GLU A 21 15.52 -16.80 6.89
CA GLU A 21 14.28 -16.28 7.53
C GLU A 21 14.59 -15.20 8.59
N ALA A 22 15.66 -15.39 9.36
CA ALA A 22 16.12 -14.46 10.39
C ALA A 22 16.45 -13.05 9.89
N GLY A 23 16.73 -12.88 8.59
CA GLY A 23 17.06 -11.56 8.00
C GLY A 23 15.91 -10.89 7.28
N ARG A 24 14.74 -11.53 7.17
CA ARG A 24 13.62 -11.01 6.38
C ARG A 24 12.80 -9.95 7.10
N LEU A 25 12.62 -10.08 8.41
CA LEU A 25 11.84 -9.14 9.21
C LEU A 25 12.70 -8.02 9.78
N THR A 26 12.34 -6.78 9.48
CA THR A 26 12.87 -5.59 10.16
C THR A 26 11.75 -4.99 11.00
N ARG A 27 11.97 -4.86 12.31
CA ARG A 27 11.02 -4.22 13.24
C ARG A 27 11.20 -2.71 13.18
N GLY A 28 10.09 -1.99 13.12
CA GLY A 28 10.04 -0.54 13.22
C GLY A 28 9.78 -0.06 14.65
N PRO A 29 9.78 1.27 14.86
CA PRO A 29 9.56 1.85 16.20
C PRO A 29 8.18 1.54 16.77
N ALA A 30 7.19 1.26 15.94
CA ALA A 30 5.83 0.92 16.39
C ALA A 30 5.57 -0.59 16.50
N PHE A 31 6.62 -1.43 16.46
CA PHE A 31 6.47 -2.90 16.42
C PHE A 31 5.76 -3.44 17.67
N GLU A 32 6.11 -2.94 18.85
CA GLU A 32 5.53 -3.38 20.13
C GLU A 32 4.19 -2.69 20.45
N THR A 33 3.72 -1.78 19.57
CA THR A 33 2.44 -1.10 19.83
C THR A 33 1.28 -2.08 19.61
N PRO A 34 0.43 -2.30 20.63
CA PRO A 34 -0.71 -3.18 20.52
C PRO A 34 -1.62 -2.79 19.35
N LEU A 35 -2.27 -3.78 18.73
CA LEU A 35 -3.35 -3.51 17.80
C LEU A 35 -4.50 -2.85 18.59
N THR A 36 -4.84 -1.64 18.23
CA THR A 36 -6.05 -1.01 18.78
C THR A 36 -7.26 -1.68 18.12
N ALA A 37 -8.01 -2.42 18.89
CA ALA A 37 -9.20 -3.15 18.45
C ALA A 37 -10.31 -2.23 17.88
N ASN A 38 -10.18 -0.92 18.05
CA ASN A 38 -11.16 0.09 17.64
C ASN A 38 -11.16 0.43 16.15
N HIS A 39 -10.32 -0.20 15.34
CA HIS A 39 -10.38 -0.08 13.88
C HIS A 39 -11.00 -1.35 13.27
N ALA A 40 -12.10 -1.82 13.83
CA ALA A 40 -13.04 -2.61 13.05
C ALA A 40 -13.53 -1.66 11.95
N PHE A 41 -13.14 -1.93 10.70
CA PHE A 41 -13.69 -1.22 9.55
C PHE A 41 -15.20 -1.44 9.59
N ASP A 42 -15.95 -0.37 9.86
CA ASP A 42 -17.40 -0.40 9.84
C ASP A 42 -17.82 -0.61 8.37
N GLY A 43 -18.15 -1.84 8.05
CA GLY A 43 -18.25 -2.37 6.70
C GLY A 43 -19.27 -1.70 5.76
N ASN A 44 -19.81 -0.53 6.11
CA ASN A 44 -20.76 0.18 5.26
C ASN A 44 -20.15 1.32 4.44
N ASP A 45 -19.15 2.03 4.97
CA ASP A 45 -18.60 3.24 4.33
C ASP A 45 -17.14 3.10 3.93
N ASP A 46 -16.49 2.03 4.36
CA ASP A 46 -15.08 1.80 4.12
C ASP A 46 -14.82 1.02 2.82
N TRP A 47 -13.72 1.36 2.15
CA TRP A 47 -13.17 0.65 1.01
C TRP A 47 -11.71 0.32 1.28
N PRO A 48 -11.41 -0.63 2.22
CA PRO A 48 -10.10 -0.76 2.87
C PRO A 48 -9.01 -1.38 1.99
N MET A 49 -9.34 -1.90 0.82
CA MET A 49 -8.39 -2.53 -0.09
C MET A 49 -8.86 -2.44 -1.54
N PHE A 50 -7.98 -2.82 -2.47
CA PHE A 50 -8.30 -2.88 -3.89
C PHE A 50 -9.54 -3.76 -4.14
N ARG A 51 -10.56 -3.18 -4.78
CA ARG A 51 -11.86 -3.81 -5.05
C ARG A 51 -12.64 -4.18 -3.80
N HIS A 52 -12.55 -3.37 -2.76
CA HIS A 52 -13.38 -3.32 -1.57
C HIS A 52 -13.07 -4.39 -0.51
N ASP A 53 -13.15 -5.66 -0.84
CA ASP A 53 -13.09 -6.77 0.13
C ASP A 53 -12.12 -7.89 -0.30
N GLU A 54 -11.95 -8.89 0.57
CA GLU A 54 -11.09 -10.06 0.32
C GLU A 54 -11.54 -10.87 -0.89
N LYS A 55 -12.83 -10.84 -1.21
CA LYS A 55 -13.41 -11.52 -2.38
C LYS A 55 -13.23 -10.68 -3.66
N ARG A 56 -12.72 -9.45 -3.53
CA ARG A 56 -12.57 -8.49 -4.62
C ARG A 56 -13.87 -8.25 -5.37
N SER A 57 -14.97 -8.13 -4.63
CA SER A 57 -16.32 -7.98 -5.17
C SER A 57 -16.48 -6.69 -6.00
N GLY A 58 -15.77 -5.63 -5.63
CA GLY A 58 -15.86 -4.33 -6.27
C GLY A 58 -17.22 -3.67 -6.11
N THR A 59 -17.99 -4.08 -5.11
CA THR A 59 -19.34 -3.58 -4.84
C THR A 59 -19.44 -2.97 -3.44
N SER A 60 -20.27 -1.96 -3.30
CA SER A 60 -20.67 -1.38 -2.02
C SER A 60 -22.18 -1.43 -1.88
N ARG A 61 -22.65 -1.45 -0.64
CA ARG A 61 -24.10 -1.31 -0.34
C ARG A 61 -24.53 0.14 -0.19
N GLN A 62 -23.58 1.07 -0.29
CA GLN A 62 -23.84 2.49 -0.21
C GLN A 62 -24.70 2.96 -1.40
N GLU A 63 -25.77 3.65 -1.12
CA GLU A 63 -26.53 4.36 -2.13
C GLU A 63 -25.79 5.64 -2.51
N ILE A 64 -25.53 5.81 -3.79
CA ILE A 64 -24.94 7.03 -4.32
C ILE A 64 -26.08 8.03 -4.56
N PRO A 65 -26.09 9.21 -3.92
CA PRO A 65 -27.12 10.21 -4.14
C PRO A 65 -27.08 10.71 -5.59
N SER A 66 -28.23 11.08 -6.12
CA SER A 66 -28.37 11.58 -7.50
C SER A 66 -27.65 12.90 -7.78
N GLY A 67 -27.30 13.67 -6.76
CA GLY A 67 -26.52 14.89 -6.85
C GLY A 67 -25.22 14.75 -6.10
N VAL A 68 -24.10 14.64 -6.83
CA VAL A 68 -22.75 14.64 -6.24
C VAL A 68 -22.06 15.95 -6.57
N ALA A 69 -21.33 16.52 -5.60
CA ALA A 69 -20.47 17.68 -5.76
C ALA A 69 -19.07 17.37 -5.21
N ALA A 70 -18.06 17.98 -5.81
CA ALA A 70 -16.71 17.89 -5.26
C ALA A 70 -16.68 18.53 -3.86
N ARG A 71 -16.19 17.76 -2.87
CA ARG A 71 -16.06 18.26 -1.50
C ARG A 71 -14.73 18.98 -1.30
N TRP A 72 -13.66 18.44 -1.85
CA TRP A 72 -12.31 18.97 -1.80
C TRP A 72 -11.48 18.43 -2.97
N ASP A 73 -10.39 19.10 -3.25
CA ASP A 73 -9.38 18.73 -4.24
C ASP A 73 -8.00 18.94 -3.63
N VAL A 74 -7.10 17.94 -3.78
CA VAL A 74 -5.72 18.00 -3.27
C VAL A 74 -4.76 17.63 -4.40
N PRO A 75 -3.93 18.58 -4.87
CA PRO A 75 -2.99 18.36 -5.96
C PRO A 75 -1.74 17.60 -5.45
N LEU A 76 -1.81 16.28 -5.36
CA LEU A 76 -0.64 15.45 -5.00
C LEU A 76 0.39 15.38 -6.13
N GLY A 77 -0.05 15.56 -7.38
CA GLY A 77 0.80 15.46 -8.57
C GLY A 77 1.23 14.04 -8.93
N GLY A 78 1.89 13.90 -10.10
CA GLY A 78 2.41 12.63 -10.57
C GLY A 78 1.35 11.55 -10.82
N ARG A 79 1.80 10.29 -10.88
CA ARG A 79 0.91 9.12 -11.01
C ARG A 79 0.49 8.63 -9.63
N LEU A 80 -0.79 8.39 -9.46
CA LEU A 80 -1.38 7.91 -8.22
C LEU A 80 -1.92 6.49 -8.40
N THR A 81 -1.93 5.71 -7.31
CA THR A 81 -2.69 4.46 -7.25
C THR A 81 -4.18 4.75 -7.10
N SER A 82 -5.02 3.74 -7.26
CA SER A 82 -6.40 3.84 -6.79
C SER A 82 -6.41 4.16 -5.29
N PRO A 83 -7.27 5.07 -4.83
CA PRO A 83 -7.40 5.33 -3.41
C PRO A 83 -8.09 4.18 -2.69
N VAL A 84 -7.82 4.03 -1.40
CA VAL A 84 -8.60 3.20 -0.48
C VAL A 84 -9.05 4.08 0.69
N ILE A 85 -10.19 3.75 1.26
CA ILE A 85 -10.85 4.58 2.28
C ILE A 85 -11.15 3.71 3.49
N ALA A 86 -10.69 4.11 4.65
CA ALA A 86 -11.03 3.44 5.90
C ALA A 86 -10.77 4.35 7.10
N ALA A 87 -11.57 4.17 8.14
CA ALA A 87 -11.42 4.89 9.40
C ALA A 87 -11.35 6.42 9.23
N GLY A 88 -12.19 6.98 8.36
CA GLY A 88 -12.26 8.42 8.11
C GLY A 88 -11.06 9.00 7.34
N ARG A 89 -10.26 8.16 6.67
CA ARG A 89 -9.10 8.59 5.89
C ARG A 89 -9.10 8.00 4.48
N VAL A 90 -8.50 8.76 3.56
CA VAL A 90 -8.20 8.35 2.19
C VAL A 90 -6.70 8.06 2.10
N TYR A 91 -6.35 6.86 1.67
CA TYR A 91 -4.96 6.46 1.48
C TYR A 91 -4.69 6.31 -0.01
N VAL A 92 -3.61 6.92 -0.47
CA VAL A 92 -3.21 6.88 -1.88
C VAL A 92 -1.69 6.91 -1.99
N ALA A 93 -1.13 6.11 -2.87
CA ALA A 93 0.30 6.17 -3.13
C ALA A 93 0.59 7.02 -4.36
N GLN A 94 1.56 7.94 -4.22
CA GLN A 94 2.20 8.66 -5.30
C GLN A 94 3.35 7.80 -5.81
N ILE A 95 3.13 7.15 -6.95
CA ILE A 95 3.93 6.01 -7.43
C ILE A 95 5.40 6.40 -7.61
N ASP A 96 5.66 7.43 -8.41
CA ASP A 96 7.03 7.82 -8.77
C ASP A 96 7.75 8.61 -7.67
N ALA A 97 7.01 9.19 -6.73
CA ALA A 97 7.57 9.81 -5.53
C ALA A 97 7.76 8.82 -4.37
N HIS A 98 7.41 7.53 -4.57
CA HIS A 98 7.59 6.47 -3.57
C HIS A 98 6.84 6.75 -2.25
N THR A 99 5.81 7.57 -2.29
CA THR A 99 5.19 8.12 -1.07
C THR A 99 3.76 7.62 -0.92
N LEU A 100 3.46 7.06 0.24
CA LEU A 100 2.09 6.79 0.67
C LEU A 100 1.58 7.98 1.48
N HIS A 101 0.42 8.49 1.09
CA HIS A 101 -0.27 9.60 1.76
C HIS A 101 -1.53 9.09 2.47
N ALA A 102 -1.81 9.63 3.63
CA ALA A 102 -3.09 9.52 4.32
C ALA A 102 -3.69 10.92 4.48
N LEU A 103 -4.87 11.10 3.91
CA LEU A 103 -5.61 12.36 3.91
C LEU A 103 -6.86 12.20 4.77
N ASN A 104 -7.31 13.26 5.41
CA ASN A 104 -8.59 13.28 6.08
C ASN A 104 -9.72 13.20 5.05
N GLN A 105 -10.65 12.26 5.21
CA GLN A 105 -11.76 12.05 4.29
C GLN A 105 -12.71 13.25 4.22
N HIS A 106 -12.80 14.03 5.29
CA HIS A 106 -13.75 15.14 5.37
C HIS A 106 -13.31 16.37 4.58
N ASP A 107 -12.04 16.75 4.66
CA ASP A 107 -11.50 18.01 4.16
C ASP A 107 -10.25 17.90 3.29
N GLY A 108 -9.73 16.68 3.10
CA GLY A 108 -8.54 16.44 2.29
C GLY A 108 -7.22 16.86 2.95
N THR A 109 -7.21 17.32 4.19
CA THR A 109 -5.97 17.70 4.87
C THR A 109 -5.04 16.51 5.04
N MET A 110 -3.72 16.74 4.88
CA MET A 110 -2.71 15.70 5.06
C MET A 110 -2.61 15.30 6.53
N ALA A 111 -2.95 14.05 6.85
CA ALA A 111 -2.76 13.50 8.18
C ALA A 111 -1.31 13.04 8.40
N TRP A 112 -0.77 12.29 7.45
CA TRP A 112 0.63 11.87 7.43
C TRP A 112 1.06 11.42 6.02
N SER A 113 2.37 11.30 5.82
CA SER A 113 2.96 10.69 4.64
C SER A 113 4.14 9.81 5.01
N PHE A 114 4.41 8.77 4.22
CA PHE A 114 5.51 7.84 4.42
C PHE A 114 6.24 7.62 3.10
N ILE A 115 7.57 7.78 3.09
CA ILE A 115 8.42 7.56 1.92
C ILE A 115 9.00 6.15 2.00
N ALA A 116 8.72 5.31 1.01
CA ALA A 116 9.26 3.97 0.88
C ALA A 116 10.60 3.97 0.11
N GLY A 117 11.28 2.83 0.07
CA GLY A 117 12.58 2.69 -0.60
C GLY A 117 12.51 2.73 -2.13
N ALA A 118 11.34 2.47 -2.73
CA ALA A 118 11.11 2.51 -4.17
C ALA A 118 9.61 2.72 -4.46
N ARG A 119 9.22 2.56 -5.73
CA ARG A 119 7.84 2.76 -6.18
C ARG A 119 6.84 1.87 -5.46
N ILE A 120 5.67 2.45 -5.20
CA ILE A 120 4.49 1.78 -4.66
C ILE A 120 3.48 1.69 -5.80
N ASP A 121 3.42 0.54 -6.48
CA ASP A 121 2.65 0.38 -7.72
C ASP A 121 1.19 -0.08 -7.48
N SER A 122 0.84 -0.45 -6.26
CA SER A 122 -0.50 -0.94 -5.91
C SER A 122 -1.10 -0.17 -4.74
N PRO A 123 -2.43 -0.08 -4.67
CA PRO A 123 -3.11 0.50 -3.51
C PRO A 123 -2.71 -0.23 -2.22
N PRO A 124 -2.65 0.48 -1.09
CA PRO A 124 -2.46 -0.15 0.21
C PRO A 124 -3.69 -0.99 0.60
N THR A 125 -3.49 -1.88 1.56
CA THR A 125 -4.54 -2.65 2.22
C THR A 125 -4.58 -2.26 3.68
N LEU A 126 -5.76 -1.93 4.18
CA LEU A 126 -5.97 -1.61 5.59
C LEU A 126 -6.59 -2.80 6.31
N VAL A 127 -6.03 -3.16 7.46
CA VAL A 127 -6.55 -4.24 8.31
C VAL A 127 -6.15 -3.98 9.77
N ALA A 128 -7.09 -4.09 10.68
CA ALA A 128 -6.85 -4.00 12.13
C ALA A 128 -5.95 -2.82 12.55
N GLY A 129 -6.24 -1.61 12.03
CA GLY A 129 -5.45 -0.40 12.33
C GLY A 129 -4.05 -0.36 11.70
N ARG A 130 -3.78 -1.23 10.74
CA ARG A 130 -2.52 -1.29 9.99
C ARG A 130 -2.76 -0.97 8.52
N THR A 131 -1.75 -0.40 7.90
CA THR A 131 -1.69 -0.13 6.47
C THR A 131 -0.55 -0.96 5.88
N LEU A 132 -0.87 -1.87 4.96
CA LEU A 132 0.08 -2.76 4.31
C LEU A 132 0.20 -2.41 2.84
N PHE A 133 1.42 -2.41 2.31
CA PHE A 133 1.66 -2.24 0.87
C PHE A 133 2.97 -2.90 0.44
N GLY A 134 2.99 -3.36 -0.81
CA GLY A 134 4.19 -3.85 -1.47
C GLY A 134 4.97 -2.72 -2.12
N CYS A 135 6.29 -2.85 -2.15
CA CYS A 135 7.18 -1.86 -2.74
C CYS A 135 8.13 -2.52 -3.74
N ALA A 136 8.53 -1.78 -4.78
CA ALA A 136 9.42 -2.27 -5.82
C ALA A 136 10.85 -2.56 -5.34
N ASP A 137 11.20 -2.15 -4.10
CA ASP A 137 12.45 -2.51 -3.43
C ASP A 137 12.47 -3.96 -2.92
N GLY A 138 11.37 -4.69 -3.08
CA GLY A 138 11.24 -6.09 -2.66
C GLY A 138 10.78 -6.29 -1.23
N TRP A 139 10.25 -5.24 -0.60
CA TRP A 139 9.70 -5.28 0.74
C TRP A 139 8.18 -5.13 0.74
N VAL A 140 7.54 -5.75 1.72
CA VAL A 140 6.20 -5.40 2.19
C VAL A 140 6.37 -4.57 3.45
N TYR A 141 5.69 -3.43 3.48
CA TYR A 141 5.68 -2.50 4.60
C TYR A 141 4.36 -2.63 5.37
N CYS A 142 4.45 -2.52 6.68
CA CYS A 142 3.31 -2.41 7.58
C CYS A 142 3.49 -1.16 8.44
N LEU A 143 2.56 -0.22 8.31
CA LEU A 143 2.54 1.02 9.08
C LEU A 143 1.33 1.04 10.01
N LYS A 144 1.38 1.86 11.04
CA LYS A 144 0.17 2.25 11.78
C LYS A 144 -0.70 3.13 10.88
N ALA A 145 -1.99 2.82 10.82
CA ALA A 145 -2.94 3.61 10.04
C ALA A 145 -3.12 5.03 10.60
N ASP A 146 -2.93 5.21 11.91
CA ASP A 146 -3.16 6.50 12.60
C ASP A 146 -2.11 7.57 12.29
N ASP A 147 -0.84 7.20 12.28
CA ASP A 147 0.26 8.17 12.23
C ASP A 147 1.36 7.82 11.22
N GLY A 148 1.21 6.70 10.49
CA GLY A 148 2.16 6.28 9.47
C GLY A 148 3.49 5.73 10.02
N GLN A 149 3.62 5.52 11.34
CA GLN A 149 4.84 4.95 11.89
C GLN A 149 5.05 3.52 11.42
N LEU A 150 6.31 3.18 11.09
CA LEU A 150 6.67 1.82 10.68
C LEU A 150 6.49 0.84 11.83
N VAL A 151 5.65 -0.17 11.62
CA VAL A 151 5.51 -1.31 12.52
C VAL A 151 6.56 -2.36 12.18
N TRP A 152 6.61 -2.77 10.93
CA TRP A 152 7.61 -3.68 10.40
C TRP A 152 7.69 -3.57 8.87
N LYS A 153 8.77 -4.07 8.33
CA LYS A 153 8.88 -4.41 6.92
C LYS A 153 9.41 -5.83 6.77
N TYR A 154 8.89 -6.55 5.79
CA TYR A 154 9.27 -7.93 5.52
C TYR A 154 9.78 -8.06 4.09
N ARG A 155 10.96 -8.66 3.92
CA ARG A 155 11.56 -8.89 2.62
C ARG A 155 10.89 -10.09 1.94
N VAL A 156 10.23 -9.86 0.83
CA VAL A 156 9.61 -10.91 -0.01
C VAL A 156 10.50 -11.30 -1.17
N ALA A 157 11.34 -10.39 -1.67
CA ALA A 157 12.28 -10.70 -2.73
C ALA A 157 13.53 -11.42 -2.17
N PRO A 158 14.05 -12.43 -2.88
CA PRO A 158 15.21 -13.21 -2.42
C PRO A 158 16.51 -12.39 -2.37
N LEU A 159 16.62 -11.33 -3.17
CA LEU A 159 17.82 -10.47 -3.26
C LEU A 159 17.43 -8.99 -3.30
N ASP A 160 18.39 -8.12 -2.98
CA ASP A 160 18.27 -6.70 -3.23
C ASP A 160 18.11 -6.46 -4.74
N ARG A 161 16.92 -6.05 -5.14
CA ARG A 161 16.69 -5.55 -6.48
C ARG A 161 17.13 -4.10 -6.51
N ARG A 162 18.25 -3.81 -7.15
CA ARG A 162 18.53 -2.45 -7.59
C ARG A 162 17.59 -2.16 -8.74
N ALA A 163 16.67 -1.22 -8.55
CA ALA A 163 15.93 -0.66 -9.67
C ALA A 163 16.95 0.01 -10.58
N MET A 164 17.13 -0.52 -11.79
CA MET A 164 17.86 0.22 -12.82
C MET A 164 16.91 1.32 -13.29
N ALA A 165 17.24 2.56 -12.97
CA ALA A 165 16.61 3.71 -13.62
C ALA A 165 17.17 3.76 -15.06
N PHE A 166 16.29 3.71 -16.03
CA PHE A 166 16.56 4.02 -17.42
C PHE A 166 16.17 5.47 -17.69
#